data_92af1e05f4d1f6190e589a3a6eb7944c
#
_entry.id   92af1e05f4d1f6190e589a3a6eb7944c
#
_cell.length_a   1.000
_cell.length_b   1.000
_cell.length_c   1.000
_cell.angle_alpha   90.00
_cell.angle_beta   90.00
_cell.angle_gamma   90.00
#
_symmetry.space_group_name_H-M   'P 1'
#
loop_
_entity.id
_entity.type
_entity.pdbx_description
1 polymer ?
#
loop_
_entity_poly.entity_id
_entity_poly.type
_entity_poly.pdbx_seq_one_letter_code
_entity_poly.pdbx_strand_id
1 'polypeptide(L)'
;MQPRRIEMATYPRKKHFDYFRAMAYPYVGATVKADITDFTKAVKREGLPFFLSFCYCAARAANDVPEFRQRIEGDGIVEFAHCPTSHTVALEDGTYCYCTLRSDMPFE
;
A
#
# COMPACT_ATOMS: atom_id res chain seq x y z
N MET A 1 11.99 -13.42 -0.23
CA MET A 1 10.92 -14.42 -0.12
C MET A 1 10.17 -14.54 -1.43
N GLN A 2 9.89 -15.75 -1.86
CA GLN A 2 9.21 -16.00 -3.12
C GLN A 2 7.75 -15.55 -3.04
N PRO A 3 7.24 -14.85 -4.06
CA PRO A 3 5.81 -14.55 -4.12
C PRO A 3 5.00 -15.84 -4.32
N ARG A 4 3.79 -15.85 -3.78
CA ARG A 4 2.89 -16.99 -3.85
C ARG A 4 1.89 -16.79 -4.99
N ARG A 5 1.79 -17.75 -5.89
CA ARG A 5 0.77 -17.68 -6.94
C ARG A 5 -0.60 -18.05 -6.38
N ILE A 6 -1.59 -17.29 -6.77
CA ILE A 6 -2.99 -17.57 -6.40
C ILE A 6 -3.54 -18.61 -7.36
N GLU A 7 -4.25 -19.60 -6.80
CA GLU A 7 -4.95 -20.61 -7.61
C GLU A 7 -6.19 -19.97 -8.23
N MET A 8 -6.11 -19.63 -9.51
CA MET A 8 -7.18 -18.88 -10.18
C MET A 8 -8.45 -19.71 -10.38
N ALA A 9 -8.33 -21.03 -10.47
CA ALA A 9 -9.52 -21.90 -10.64
C ALA A 9 -10.46 -21.82 -9.45
N THR A 10 -9.94 -21.56 -8.26
CA THR A 10 -10.73 -21.46 -7.03
C THR A 10 -10.79 -20.06 -6.46
N TYR A 11 -10.26 -19.07 -7.16
CA TYR A 11 -10.24 -17.69 -6.68
C TYR A 11 -11.66 -17.13 -6.61
N PRO A 12 -12.12 -16.69 -5.41
CA PRO A 12 -13.52 -16.28 -5.24
C PRO A 12 -13.94 -15.10 -6.10
N ARG A 13 -13.01 -14.20 -6.43
CA ARG A 13 -13.29 -13.00 -7.21
C ARG A 13 -12.81 -13.11 -8.65
N LYS A 14 -12.70 -14.33 -9.18
CA LYS A 14 -12.22 -14.54 -10.55
C LYS A 14 -13.06 -13.80 -11.59
N LYS A 15 -14.39 -13.77 -11.42
CA LYS A 15 -15.28 -13.07 -12.35
C LYS A 15 -14.96 -11.57 -12.40
N HIS A 16 -14.73 -10.96 -11.25
CA HIS A 16 -14.36 -9.54 -11.18
C HIS A 16 -12.98 -9.31 -11.79
N PHE A 17 -12.04 -10.20 -11.51
CA PHE A 17 -10.70 -10.12 -12.08
C PHE A 17 -10.75 -10.14 -13.60
N ASP A 18 -11.46 -11.12 -14.18
CA ASP A 18 -11.56 -11.25 -15.63
C ASP A 18 -12.23 -10.02 -16.26
N TYR A 19 -13.26 -9.49 -15.60
CA TYR A 19 -14.00 -8.33 -16.10
C TYR A 19 -13.13 -7.08 -16.09
N PHE A 20 -12.53 -6.75 -14.96
CA PHE A 20 -11.74 -5.51 -14.83
C PHE A 20 -10.43 -5.57 -15.58
N ARG A 21 -9.82 -6.75 -15.67
CA ARG A 21 -8.58 -6.93 -16.41
C ARG A 21 -8.72 -6.54 -17.88
N ALA A 22 -9.88 -6.74 -18.46
CA ALA A 22 -10.14 -6.42 -19.87
C ALA A 22 -10.34 -4.92 -20.12
N MET A 23 -10.46 -4.11 -19.07
CA MET A 23 -10.68 -2.68 -19.20
C MET A 23 -9.40 -1.93 -19.50
N ALA A 24 -9.50 -0.83 -20.28
CA ALA A 24 -8.37 0.06 -20.53
C ALA A 24 -7.89 0.75 -19.25
N TYR A 25 -8.84 1.07 -18.34
CA TYR A 25 -8.54 1.76 -17.09
C TYR A 25 -9.19 1.00 -15.94
N PRO A 26 -8.57 -0.09 -15.46
CA PRO A 26 -9.17 -0.95 -14.44
C PRO A 26 -8.97 -0.43 -13.02
N TYR A 27 -9.18 0.85 -12.80
CA TYR A 27 -8.93 1.49 -11.52
C TYR A 27 -10.24 1.72 -10.78
N VAL A 28 -10.19 1.58 -9.46
CA VAL A 28 -11.28 1.94 -8.56
C VAL A 28 -10.67 2.72 -7.38
N GLY A 29 -11.39 3.72 -6.94
CA GLY A 29 -10.94 4.54 -5.82
C GLY A 29 -12.08 4.79 -4.85
N ALA A 30 -11.73 5.07 -3.61
CA ALA A 30 -12.68 5.42 -2.59
C ALA A 30 -12.05 6.42 -1.63
N THR A 31 -12.88 7.34 -1.12
CA THR A 31 -12.47 8.30 -0.09
C THR A 31 -13.29 8.03 1.16
N VAL A 32 -12.59 7.83 2.27
CA VAL A 32 -13.24 7.60 3.56
C VAL A 32 -12.68 8.59 4.57
N LYS A 33 -13.48 8.89 5.59
CA LYS A 33 -13.02 9.73 6.70
C LYS A 33 -12.43 8.84 7.79
N ALA A 34 -11.30 9.25 8.34
CA ALA A 34 -10.68 8.57 9.47
C ALA A 34 -10.34 9.60 10.54
N ASP A 35 -10.71 9.30 11.79
CA ASP A 35 -10.38 10.17 12.92
C ASP A 35 -8.96 9.87 13.37
N ILE A 36 -8.06 10.82 13.18
CA ILE A 36 -6.66 10.69 13.55
C ILE A 36 -6.27 11.58 14.73
N THR A 37 -7.26 11.96 15.56
CA THR A 37 -7.04 12.86 16.68
C THR A 37 -5.98 12.31 17.63
N ASP A 38 -6.13 11.08 18.06
CA ASP A 38 -5.18 10.46 19.00
C ASP A 38 -3.82 10.25 18.37
N PHE A 39 -3.79 9.87 17.11
CA PHE A 39 -2.55 9.74 16.35
C PHE A 39 -1.79 11.07 16.30
N THR A 40 -2.50 12.16 15.96
CA THR A 40 -1.89 13.49 15.87
C THR A 40 -1.32 13.93 17.23
N LYS A 41 -2.04 13.68 18.30
CA LYS A 41 -1.56 13.99 19.65
C LYS A 41 -0.30 13.20 20.00
N ALA A 42 -0.29 11.91 19.68
CA ALA A 42 0.86 11.06 19.96
C ALA A 42 2.10 11.49 19.17
N VAL A 43 1.92 11.81 17.90
CA VAL A 43 3.03 12.28 17.05
C VAL A 43 3.63 13.57 17.58
N LYS A 44 2.80 14.51 18.02
CA LYS A 44 3.27 15.77 18.59
C LYS A 44 3.99 15.54 19.92
N ARG A 45 3.41 14.69 20.80
CA ARG A 45 4.00 14.40 22.10
C ARG A 45 5.39 13.79 21.99
N GLU A 46 5.57 12.88 21.01
CA GLU A 46 6.83 12.18 20.83
C GLU A 46 7.81 12.92 19.91
N GLY A 47 7.42 14.08 19.37
CA GLY A 47 8.28 14.86 18.49
C GLY A 47 8.58 14.20 17.15
N LEU A 48 7.65 13.40 16.64
CA LEU A 48 7.83 12.63 15.40
C LEU A 48 7.38 13.43 14.18
N PRO A 49 7.95 13.16 12.99
CA PRO A 49 7.46 13.78 11.76
C PRO A 49 6.08 13.19 11.41
N PHE A 50 5.11 14.08 11.17
CA PHE A 50 3.73 13.64 10.92
C PHE A 50 3.63 12.80 9.65
N PHE A 51 4.16 13.31 8.54
CA PHE A 51 3.97 12.66 7.24
C PHE A 51 4.59 11.26 7.19
N LEU A 52 5.85 11.14 7.60
CA LEU A 52 6.53 9.85 7.61
C LEU A 52 5.89 8.87 8.57
N SER A 53 5.44 9.36 9.73
CA SER A 53 4.74 8.51 10.71
C SER A 53 3.42 8.00 10.15
N PHE A 54 2.67 8.87 9.47
CA PHE A 54 1.42 8.46 8.82
C PHE A 54 1.68 7.46 7.70
N CYS A 55 2.69 7.70 6.88
CA CYS A 55 3.06 6.78 5.79
C CYS A 55 3.43 5.40 6.34
N TYR A 56 4.17 5.35 7.43
CA TYR A 56 4.53 4.07 8.07
C TYR A 56 3.27 3.31 8.52
N CYS A 57 2.37 4.00 9.21
CA CYS A 57 1.13 3.37 9.70
C CYS A 57 0.25 2.91 8.54
N ALA A 58 0.10 3.73 7.51
CA ALA A 58 -0.70 3.39 6.35
C ALA A 58 -0.11 2.19 5.59
N ALA A 59 1.21 2.19 5.42
CA ALA A 59 1.90 1.09 4.75
C ALA A 59 1.77 -0.21 5.54
N ARG A 60 1.89 -0.13 6.86
CA ARG A 60 1.74 -1.31 7.71
C ARG A 60 0.32 -1.86 7.67
N ALA A 61 -0.67 -0.97 7.72
CA ALA A 61 -2.08 -1.38 7.60
C ALA A 61 -2.37 -2.00 6.24
N ALA A 62 -1.86 -1.41 5.17
CA ALA A 62 -2.05 -1.96 3.81
C ALA A 62 -1.42 -3.34 3.69
N ASN A 63 -0.25 -3.55 4.29
CA ASN A 63 0.41 -4.85 4.23
C ASN A 63 -0.28 -5.93 5.06
N ASP A 64 -1.18 -5.55 5.96
CA ASP A 64 -2.02 -6.50 6.70
C ASP A 64 -3.20 -7.00 5.86
N VAL A 65 -3.47 -6.38 4.72
CA VAL A 65 -4.55 -6.77 3.80
C VAL A 65 -3.92 -7.52 2.63
N PRO A 66 -4.11 -8.84 2.52
CA PRO A 66 -3.45 -9.63 1.48
C PRO A 66 -3.66 -9.11 0.06
N GLU A 67 -4.85 -8.60 -0.23
CA GLU A 67 -5.19 -8.10 -1.56
C GLU A 67 -4.34 -6.91 -1.99
N PHE A 68 -3.85 -6.11 -1.04
CA PHE A 68 -2.94 -5.00 -1.34
C PHE A 68 -1.51 -5.48 -1.63
N ARG A 69 -1.21 -6.75 -1.35
CA ARG A 69 0.08 -7.35 -1.69
C ARG A 69 0.02 -8.21 -2.94
N GLN A 70 -1.09 -8.15 -3.66
CA GLN A 70 -1.30 -8.95 -4.87
C GLN A 70 -1.01 -8.12 -6.11
N ARG A 71 -0.46 -8.78 -7.11
CA ARG A 71 -0.13 -8.15 -8.39
C ARG A 71 -0.49 -9.09 -9.53
N ILE A 72 -0.88 -8.51 -10.65
CA ILE A 72 -1.16 -9.29 -11.86
C ILE A 72 0.17 -9.71 -12.48
N GLU A 73 0.29 -11.00 -12.76
CA GLU A 73 1.45 -11.54 -13.47
C GLU A 73 0.95 -12.52 -14.52
N GLY A 74 1.12 -12.15 -15.79
CA GLY A 74 0.57 -12.93 -16.89
C GLY A 74 -0.95 -12.93 -16.85
N ASP A 75 -1.53 -14.11 -16.80
CA ASP A 75 -2.98 -14.30 -16.72
C ASP A 75 -3.48 -14.64 -15.31
N GLY A 76 -2.63 -14.43 -14.33
CA GLY A 76 -2.97 -14.75 -12.94
C GLY A 76 -2.54 -13.67 -11.97
N ILE A 77 -2.54 -14.03 -10.70
CA ILE A 77 -2.22 -13.14 -9.59
C ILE A 77 -1.12 -13.79 -8.76
N VAL A 78 -0.15 -12.97 -8.33
CA VAL A 78 0.85 -13.36 -7.34
C VAL A 78 0.69 -12.51 -6.09
N GLU A 79 0.94 -13.11 -4.93
CA GLU A 79 0.85 -12.43 -3.64
C GLU A 79 2.24 -12.38 -3.01
N PHE A 80 2.71 -11.18 -2.70
CA PHE A 80 3.99 -10.98 -2.05
C PHE A 80 3.83 -11.03 -0.54
N ALA A 81 4.89 -11.43 0.16
CA ALA A 81 4.88 -11.45 1.62
C ALA A 81 4.86 -10.05 2.21
N HIS A 82 5.46 -9.08 1.51
CA HIS A 82 5.51 -7.69 1.92
C HIS A 82 5.72 -6.81 0.70
N CYS A 83 5.02 -5.68 0.66
CA CYS A 83 5.21 -4.67 -0.38
C CYS A 83 5.64 -3.36 0.27
N PRO A 84 6.86 -2.87 -0.02
CA PRO A 84 7.24 -1.54 0.43
C PRO A 84 6.44 -0.47 -0.29
N THR A 85 6.31 0.69 0.32
CA THR A 85 5.61 1.82 -0.26
C THR A 85 6.62 2.85 -0.79
N SER A 86 6.15 3.68 -1.72
CA SER A 86 6.96 4.77 -2.27
C SER A 86 6.19 6.07 -2.11
N HIS A 87 6.91 7.13 -1.80
CA HIS A 87 6.32 8.46 -1.69
C HIS A 87 7.31 9.49 -2.22
N THR A 88 6.82 10.68 -2.48
CA THR A 88 7.65 11.78 -2.96
C THR A 88 8.17 12.59 -1.79
N VAL A 89 9.36 13.17 -1.98
CA VAL A 89 9.98 14.09 -1.04
C VAL A 89 10.32 15.37 -1.80
N ALA A 90 9.82 16.51 -1.33
CA ALA A 90 10.09 17.79 -1.96
C ALA A 90 11.56 18.18 -1.77
N LEU A 91 12.15 18.74 -2.81
CA LEU A 91 13.51 19.22 -2.80
C LEU A 91 13.52 20.76 -2.79
N GLU A 92 14.64 21.33 -2.38
CA GLU A 92 14.75 22.79 -2.24
C GLU A 92 14.60 23.54 -3.56
N ASP A 93 14.93 22.88 -4.69
CA ASP A 93 14.86 23.50 -6.00
C ASP A 93 13.46 23.48 -6.62
N GLY A 94 12.44 23.05 -5.86
CA GLY A 94 11.07 22.97 -6.35
C GLY A 94 10.73 21.68 -7.06
N THR A 95 11.67 20.75 -7.17
CA THR A 95 11.43 19.43 -7.71
C THR A 95 11.20 18.42 -6.57
N TYR A 96 11.13 17.14 -6.90
CA TYR A 96 10.93 16.10 -5.90
C TYR A 96 11.69 14.84 -6.32
N CYS A 97 11.91 13.96 -5.35
CA CYS A 97 12.43 12.63 -5.59
C CYS A 97 11.50 11.59 -4.94
N TYR A 98 11.69 10.34 -5.30
CA TYR A 98 10.95 9.25 -4.69
C TYR A 98 11.76 8.64 -3.56
N CYS A 99 11.05 8.23 -2.53
CA CYS A 99 11.64 7.55 -1.39
C CYS A 99 10.84 6.27 -1.11
N THR A 100 11.54 5.16 -0.90
CA THR A 100 10.89 3.89 -0.58
C THR A 100 10.90 3.69 0.92
N LEU A 101 9.73 3.40 1.48
CA LEU A 101 9.55 3.15 2.90
C LEU A 101 9.28 1.67 3.14
N ARG A 102 10.03 1.08 4.07
CA ARG A 102 9.79 -0.28 4.53
C ARG A 102 9.09 -0.24 5.88
N SER A 103 7.97 -0.94 5.98
CA SER A 103 7.17 -1.00 7.20
C SER A 103 7.21 -2.36 7.87
N ASP A 104 8.09 -3.25 7.41
CA ASP A 104 8.32 -4.56 8.03
C ASP A 104 9.34 -4.49 9.17
N MET A 105 9.81 -3.30 9.50
CA MET A 105 10.72 -3.01 10.60
C MET A 105 9.96 -2.32 11.72
N PRO A 106 10.48 -2.35 12.98
CA PRO A 106 9.88 -1.57 14.06
C PRO A 106 9.85 -0.08 13.75
N PHE A 107 8.88 0.60 14.35
CA PHE A 107 8.74 2.04 14.22
C PHE A 107 9.72 2.73 15.17
N GLU A 108 10.84 3.24 14.63
CA GLU A 108 11.85 3.99 15.38
C GLU A 108 12.59 5.00 14.51
#